data_ac944749da0f74b353841820edb5d444
#
_entry.id   ac944749da0f74b353841820edb5d444
#
_cell.length_a   1.000
_cell.length_b   1.000
_cell.length_c   1.000
_cell.angle_alpha   90.00
_cell.angle_beta   90.00
_cell.angle_gamma   90.00
#
_symmetry.space_group_name_H-M   'P 1'
#
loop_
_entity.id
_entity.type
_entity.pdbx_description
1 polymer ?
#
loop_
_entity_poly.entity_id
_entity_poly.type
_entity_poly.pdbx_seq_one_letter_code
_entity_poly.pdbx_strand_id
1 'polypeptide(L)'
;MILNFNTNLAENYHSNSQKIRVMSENWIQDNVYCVKCGHKLVHFENNKPVGDFYCKYCKEEFELKSNQTKLGKIIADGAYTTMIEKIDNDRVPNFLYLNYNILDYSIENLIVIPKHYFTKSIIIKRTPLRETARRAGWVGCNIDVSAIPLNGRIYLIQNKQIIDKEVVIHNFNKMLFLRNQKEELRGWLLDIMKCIELLGQNQFNIDEIYAFEEVLKIKHPNNNNIKAKIRQQLQILRDYKYLTFIGRGVYKLL
;
A
#
# COMPACT_ATOMS: atom_id res chain seq x y z
N MET A 1 -13.86 14.24 10.29
CA MET A 1 -13.96 12.79 10.58
C MET A 1 -14.25 12.59 12.07
N ILE A 2 -15.17 11.71 12.41
CA ILE A 2 -15.44 11.26 13.79
C ILE A 2 -14.47 10.10 14.06
N LEU A 3 -13.74 10.13 15.18
CA LEU A 3 -12.69 9.11 15.44
C LEU A 3 -13.20 7.91 16.28
N ASN A 4 -14.48 7.56 16.18
CA ASN A 4 -15.05 6.38 16.85
C ASN A 4 -16.02 5.65 15.91
N PHE A 5 -16.11 4.33 16.07
CA PHE A 5 -17.15 3.54 15.42
C PHE A 5 -18.52 3.82 16.05
N ASN A 6 -19.56 3.69 15.25
CA ASN A 6 -20.93 3.62 15.75
C ASN A 6 -21.24 2.17 16.17
N THR A 7 -21.21 1.90 17.47
CA THR A 7 -21.40 0.55 18.04
C THR A 7 -22.83 0.02 17.90
N ASN A 8 -23.84 0.90 17.78
CA ASN A 8 -25.24 0.49 17.60
C ASN A 8 -25.43 -0.34 16.33
N LEU A 9 -24.61 -0.12 15.29
CA LEU A 9 -24.66 -0.90 14.05
C LEU A 9 -24.31 -2.39 14.24
N ALA A 10 -23.65 -2.72 15.35
CA ALA A 10 -23.17 -4.06 15.61
C ALA A 10 -24.05 -4.87 16.59
N GLU A 11 -25.11 -4.29 17.15
CA GLU A 11 -25.94 -4.91 18.18
C GLU A 11 -26.53 -6.27 17.77
N ASN A 12 -26.96 -6.40 16.53
CA ASN A 12 -27.59 -7.61 16.00
C ASN A 12 -26.60 -8.69 15.52
N TYR A 13 -25.29 -8.46 15.66
CA TYR A 13 -24.25 -9.41 15.23
C TYR A 13 -23.63 -10.11 16.42
N HIS A 14 -23.42 -11.45 16.33
CA HIS A 14 -22.78 -12.25 17.38
C HIS A 14 -21.26 -12.38 17.18
N SER A 15 -20.82 -12.49 15.94
CA SER A 15 -19.40 -12.65 15.62
C SER A 15 -18.65 -11.33 15.69
N ASN A 16 -17.55 -11.30 16.46
CA ASN A 16 -16.69 -10.10 16.54
C ASN A 16 -16.18 -9.64 15.16
N SER A 17 -15.85 -10.57 14.27
CA SER A 17 -15.41 -10.22 12.90
C SER A 17 -16.51 -9.54 12.09
N GLN A 18 -17.78 -9.98 12.23
CA GLN A 18 -18.92 -9.33 11.58
C GLN A 18 -19.20 -7.95 12.18
N LYS A 19 -19.16 -7.82 13.53
CA LYS A 19 -19.31 -6.53 14.21
C LYS A 19 -18.31 -5.50 13.68
N ILE A 20 -17.04 -5.85 13.67
CA ILE A 20 -15.97 -4.96 13.20
C ILE A 20 -16.15 -4.64 11.71
N ARG A 21 -16.48 -5.63 10.90
CA ARG A 21 -16.72 -5.41 9.47
C ARG A 21 -17.80 -4.34 9.24
N VAL A 22 -18.98 -4.53 9.82
CA VAL A 22 -20.11 -3.60 9.64
C VAL A 22 -19.79 -2.20 10.16
N MET A 23 -19.19 -2.10 11.35
CA MET A 23 -18.81 -0.81 11.93
C MET A 23 -17.74 -0.10 11.09
N SER A 24 -16.70 -0.82 10.66
CA SER A 24 -15.61 -0.22 9.89
C SER A 24 -16.01 0.15 8.47
N GLU A 25 -16.80 -0.68 7.79
CA GLU A 25 -17.33 -0.35 6.45
C GLU A 25 -18.23 0.89 6.48
N ASN A 26 -19.15 0.98 7.45
CA ASN A 26 -20.00 2.14 7.63
C ASN A 26 -19.16 3.39 7.95
N TRP A 27 -18.19 3.27 8.85
CA TRP A 27 -17.32 4.38 9.22
C TRP A 27 -16.54 4.93 8.02
N ILE A 28 -15.96 4.05 7.17
CA ILE A 28 -15.28 4.46 5.92
C ILE A 28 -16.22 5.21 5.01
N GLN A 29 -17.43 4.69 4.79
CA GLN A 29 -18.43 5.31 3.92
C GLN A 29 -18.80 6.73 4.36
N ASP A 30 -18.90 6.97 5.67
CA ASP A 30 -19.32 8.25 6.22
C ASP A 30 -18.19 9.26 6.38
N ASN A 31 -16.96 8.80 6.61
CA ASN A 31 -15.86 9.68 7.00
C ASN A 31 -14.75 9.80 5.96
N VAL A 32 -14.60 8.84 5.02
CA VAL A 32 -13.44 8.78 4.14
C VAL A 32 -13.75 9.27 2.73
N TYR A 33 -12.83 10.00 2.17
CA TYR A 33 -12.85 10.50 0.81
C TYR A 33 -11.87 9.74 -0.09
N CYS A 34 -12.05 9.81 -1.39
CA CYS A 34 -11.12 9.30 -2.37
C CYS A 34 -9.80 10.08 -2.32
N VAL A 35 -8.71 9.43 -2.00
CA VAL A 35 -7.37 10.04 -1.87
C VAL A 35 -6.79 10.59 -3.17
N LYS A 36 -7.39 10.26 -4.32
CA LYS A 36 -6.98 10.79 -5.62
C LYS A 36 -7.67 12.10 -5.97
N CYS A 37 -8.99 12.21 -5.72
CA CYS A 37 -9.79 13.33 -6.20
C CYS A 37 -10.65 14.03 -5.13
N GLY A 38 -10.61 13.56 -3.87
CA GLY A 38 -11.30 14.18 -2.75
C GLY A 38 -12.81 13.97 -2.68
N HIS A 39 -13.42 13.24 -3.63
CA HIS A 39 -14.84 12.94 -3.61
C HIS A 39 -15.19 11.79 -2.66
N LYS A 40 -16.45 11.70 -2.24
CA LYS A 40 -16.95 10.64 -1.34
C LYS A 40 -16.76 9.26 -1.96
N LEU A 41 -16.37 8.27 -1.11
CA LEU A 41 -16.37 6.86 -1.48
C LEU A 41 -17.78 6.28 -1.39
N VAL A 42 -18.04 5.24 -2.19
CA VAL A 42 -19.29 4.49 -2.23
C VAL A 42 -18.99 3.02 -2.02
N HIS A 43 -19.75 2.35 -1.18
CA HIS A 43 -19.65 0.91 -0.97
C HIS A 43 -20.12 0.17 -2.23
N PHE A 44 -19.40 -0.90 -2.60
CA PHE A 44 -19.89 -1.82 -3.62
C PHE A 44 -21.08 -2.61 -3.08
N GLU A 45 -22.05 -2.93 -3.94
CA GLU A 45 -23.07 -3.91 -3.63
C GLU A 45 -22.43 -5.26 -3.30
N ASN A 46 -22.99 -5.98 -2.34
CA ASN A 46 -22.47 -7.26 -1.88
C ASN A 46 -22.16 -8.22 -3.06
N ASN A 47 -21.03 -8.93 -2.94
CA ASN A 47 -20.54 -9.94 -3.90
C ASN A 47 -19.83 -9.42 -5.17
N LYS A 48 -19.35 -8.19 -5.23
CA LYS A 48 -18.41 -7.79 -6.28
C LYS A 48 -16.97 -8.22 -5.94
N PRO A 49 -16.22 -8.80 -6.87
CA PRO A 49 -14.93 -9.46 -6.58
C PRO A 49 -13.73 -8.52 -6.45
N VAL A 50 -13.89 -7.19 -6.51
CA VAL A 50 -12.76 -6.29 -6.78
C VAL A 50 -12.39 -5.34 -5.64
N GLY A 51 -13.23 -5.16 -4.61
CA GLY A 51 -12.95 -4.26 -3.48
C GLY A 51 -14.20 -3.98 -2.67
N ASP A 52 -14.06 -3.22 -1.59
CA ASP A 52 -15.18 -2.87 -0.71
C ASP A 52 -15.79 -1.51 -1.11
N PHE A 53 -14.96 -0.58 -1.61
CA PHE A 53 -15.37 0.79 -1.96
C PHE A 53 -14.82 1.23 -3.31
N TYR A 54 -15.51 2.20 -3.91
CA TYR A 54 -15.07 2.84 -5.13
C TYR A 54 -15.43 4.34 -5.17
N CYS A 55 -14.70 5.08 -6.00
CA CYS A 55 -15.02 6.48 -6.30
C CYS A 55 -15.80 6.58 -7.60
N LYS A 56 -17.02 7.14 -7.56
CA LYS A 56 -17.86 7.34 -8.78
C LYS A 56 -17.20 8.26 -9.81
N TYR A 57 -16.33 9.20 -9.38
CA TYR A 57 -15.72 10.21 -10.25
C TYR A 57 -14.46 9.71 -10.95
N CYS A 58 -13.47 9.23 -10.19
CA CYS A 58 -12.17 8.83 -10.76
C CYS A 58 -11.99 7.32 -10.90
N LYS A 59 -12.99 6.51 -10.53
CA LYS A 59 -13.04 5.05 -10.64
C LYS A 59 -11.95 4.32 -9.82
N GLU A 60 -11.34 5.00 -8.84
CA GLU A 60 -10.45 4.33 -7.90
C GLU A 60 -11.24 3.36 -7.03
N GLU A 61 -10.66 2.19 -6.80
CA GLU A 61 -11.21 1.11 -5.98
C GLU A 61 -10.37 0.90 -4.74
N PHE A 62 -11.01 0.50 -3.64
CA PHE A 62 -10.38 0.36 -2.33
C PHE A 62 -10.84 -0.93 -1.65
N GLU A 63 -9.91 -1.65 -1.06
CA GLU A 63 -10.16 -2.81 -0.20
C GLU A 63 -9.82 -2.45 1.25
N LEU A 64 -10.74 -2.73 2.18
CA LEU A 64 -10.59 -2.41 3.60
C LEU A 64 -9.98 -3.57 4.39
N LYS A 65 -8.96 -3.27 5.15
CA LYS A 65 -8.38 -4.16 6.17
C LYS A 65 -8.46 -3.49 7.53
N SER A 66 -9.36 -3.97 8.40
CA SER A 66 -9.52 -3.44 9.76
C SER A 66 -8.80 -4.33 10.76
N ASN A 67 -7.99 -3.75 11.66
CA ASN A 67 -7.21 -4.48 12.64
C ASN A 67 -7.09 -3.70 13.97
N GLN A 68 -6.97 -4.43 15.07
CA GLN A 68 -6.68 -3.89 16.40
C GLN A 68 -5.21 -3.43 16.54
N THR A 69 -4.32 -3.97 15.72
CA THR A 69 -2.88 -3.67 15.75
C THR A 69 -2.50 -2.63 14.71
N LYS A 70 -1.49 -1.83 15.01
CA LYS A 70 -0.86 -0.94 14.03
C LYS A 70 -0.35 -1.73 12.83
N LEU A 71 -0.23 -1.06 11.69
CA LEU A 71 0.34 -1.65 10.49
C LEU A 71 1.76 -2.17 10.79
N GLY A 72 1.90 -3.49 10.73
CA GLY A 72 3.18 -4.18 10.91
C GLY A 72 3.97 -4.31 9.60
N LYS A 73 4.92 -5.22 9.59
CA LYS A 73 5.70 -5.53 8.38
C LYS A 73 4.90 -6.35 7.36
N ILE A 74 3.93 -7.11 7.82
CA ILE A 74 3.18 -8.11 7.01
C ILE A 74 1.68 -7.87 7.18
N ILE A 75 0.94 -7.89 6.07
CA ILE A 75 -0.52 -7.97 6.05
C ILE A 75 -0.91 -9.34 5.50
N ALA A 76 -1.72 -10.11 6.26
CA ALA A 76 -2.31 -11.34 5.73
C ALA A 76 -3.43 -10.99 4.73
N ASP A 77 -3.45 -11.70 3.61
CA ASP A 77 -4.44 -11.48 2.56
C ASP A 77 -5.05 -12.79 2.04
N GLY A 78 -5.89 -12.67 1.03
CA GLY A 78 -6.66 -13.74 0.41
C GLY A 78 -5.81 -14.79 -0.33
N ALA A 79 -6.40 -15.42 -1.36
CA ALA A 79 -5.73 -16.47 -2.13
C ALA A 79 -4.51 -15.92 -2.89
N TYR A 80 -3.38 -16.64 -2.81
CA TYR A 80 -2.13 -16.27 -3.47
C TYR A 80 -2.29 -16.13 -4.99
N THR A 81 -2.92 -17.13 -5.63
CA THR A 81 -3.15 -17.12 -7.09
C THR A 81 -3.97 -15.91 -7.52
N THR A 82 -5.06 -15.61 -6.80
CA THR A 82 -5.91 -14.44 -7.08
C THR A 82 -5.15 -13.12 -6.95
N MET A 83 -4.27 -13.00 -5.94
CA MET A 83 -3.45 -11.78 -5.77
C MET A 83 -2.47 -11.62 -6.94
N ILE A 84 -1.79 -12.69 -7.36
CA ILE A 84 -0.87 -12.66 -8.50
C ILE A 84 -1.62 -12.29 -9.79
N GLU A 85 -2.79 -12.90 -10.05
CA GLU A 85 -3.64 -12.56 -11.20
C GLU A 85 -4.11 -11.10 -11.18
N LYS A 86 -4.47 -10.57 -10.02
CA LYS A 86 -4.83 -9.15 -9.87
C LYS A 86 -3.65 -8.23 -10.23
N ILE A 87 -2.42 -8.59 -9.81
CA ILE A 87 -1.20 -7.82 -10.15
C ILE A 87 -0.93 -7.88 -11.66
N ASP A 88 -0.98 -9.07 -12.26
CA ASP A 88 -0.74 -9.27 -13.69
C ASP A 88 -1.72 -8.49 -14.58
N ASN A 89 -2.94 -8.34 -14.12
CA ASN A 89 -4.01 -7.63 -14.84
C ASN A 89 -4.20 -6.17 -14.42
N ASP A 90 -3.32 -5.62 -13.57
CA ASP A 90 -3.41 -4.28 -12.96
C ASP A 90 -4.77 -3.99 -12.27
N ARG A 91 -5.35 -5.02 -11.64
CA ARG A 91 -6.66 -5.00 -10.96
C ARG A 91 -6.56 -4.98 -9.43
N VAL A 92 -5.38 -4.77 -8.87
CA VAL A 92 -5.24 -4.61 -7.42
C VAL A 92 -5.94 -3.32 -7.00
N PRO A 93 -6.82 -3.33 -5.98
CA PRO A 93 -7.37 -2.10 -5.41
C PRO A 93 -6.33 -1.36 -4.57
N ASN A 94 -6.58 -0.10 -4.24
CA ASN A 94 -5.83 0.57 -3.18
C ASN A 94 -6.25 -0.06 -1.84
N PHE A 95 -5.30 -0.28 -0.92
CA PHE A 95 -5.62 -0.84 0.40
C PHE A 95 -5.83 0.29 1.41
N LEU A 96 -6.97 0.24 2.10
CA LEU A 96 -7.26 1.01 3.29
C LEU A 96 -6.94 0.14 4.51
N TYR A 97 -5.90 0.47 5.26
CA TYR A 97 -5.58 -0.21 6.52
C TYR A 97 -6.05 0.66 7.69
N LEU A 98 -7.11 0.21 8.37
CA LEU A 98 -7.72 0.89 9.49
C LEU A 98 -7.32 0.19 10.79
N ASN A 99 -6.64 0.92 11.67
CA ASN A 99 -6.28 0.48 13.00
C ASN A 99 -7.18 1.14 14.04
N TYR A 100 -7.80 0.33 14.88
CA TYR A 100 -8.73 0.77 15.91
C TYR A 100 -8.37 0.19 17.28
N ASN A 101 -8.78 0.86 18.35
CA ASN A 101 -8.68 0.36 19.70
C ASN A 101 -9.89 -0.50 20.02
N ILE A 102 -9.67 -1.74 20.51
CA ILE A 102 -10.77 -2.68 20.82
C ILE A 102 -11.55 -2.31 22.08
N LEU A 103 -10.98 -1.51 22.99
CA LEU A 103 -11.62 -1.18 24.27
C LEU A 103 -12.69 -0.10 24.13
N ASP A 104 -12.45 0.89 23.27
CA ASP A 104 -13.31 2.06 23.10
C ASP A 104 -13.77 2.27 21.65
N TYR A 105 -13.35 1.38 20.75
CA TYR A 105 -13.62 1.45 19.30
C TYR A 105 -13.17 2.78 18.63
N SER A 106 -12.20 3.47 19.24
CA SER A 106 -11.61 4.66 18.65
C SER A 106 -10.69 4.32 17.49
N ILE A 107 -10.70 5.16 16.45
CA ILE A 107 -9.81 5.04 15.29
C ILE A 107 -8.46 5.66 15.63
N GLU A 108 -7.41 4.86 15.59
CA GLU A 108 -6.05 5.32 15.88
C GLU A 108 -5.28 5.71 14.63
N ASN A 109 -5.37 4.87 13.59
CA ASN A 109 -4.68 5.12 12.33
C ASN A 109 -5.55 4.70 11.14
N LEU A 110 -5.48 5.46 10.06
CA LEU A 110 -5.99 5.09 8.75
C LEU A 110 -4.93 5.38 7.71
N ILE A 111 -4.49 4.34 7.01
CA ILE A 111 -3.42 4.38 6.03
C ILE A 111 -3.96 3.90 4.69
N VAL A 112 -3.62 4.60 3.61
CA VAL A 112 -3.79 4.08 2.26
C VAL A 112 -2.45 3.58 1.74
N ILE A 113 -2.45 2.37 1.19
CA ILE A 113 -1.37 1.83 0.36
C ILE A 113 -1.89 1.85 -1.09
N PRO A 114 -1.37 2.74 -1.95
CA PRO A 114 -1.84 2.85 -3.32
C PRO A 114 -1.51 1.58 -4.13
N LYS A 115 -2.41 1.20 -5.02
CA LYS A 115 -2.31 -0.03 -5.82
C LYS A 115 -0.99 -0.19 -6.58
N HIS A 116 -0.39 0.91 -7.00
CA HIS A 116 0.87 0.90 -7.76
C HIS A 116 2.12 0.58 -6.92
N TYR A 117 1.98 0.37 -5.62
CA TYR A 117 3.04 -0.17 -4.77
C TYR A 117 3.01 -1.70 -4.67
N PHE A 118 1.97 -2.36 -5.18
CA PHE A 118 1.89 -3.82 -5.19
C PHE A 118 2.62 -4.38 -6.41
N THR A 119 3.67 -5.15 -6.14
CA THR A 119 4.45 -5.92 -7.11
C THR A 119 4.51 -7.38 -6.65
N LYS A 120 4.78 -8.32 -7.56
CA LYS A 120 4.88 -9.75 -7.20
C LYS A 120 5.94 -10.00 -6.14
N SER A 121 7.01 -9.21 -6.13
CA SER A 121 8.15 -9.37 -5.20
C SER A 121 7.79 -9.19 -3.72
N ILE A 122 6.69 -8.45 -3.41
CA ILE A 122 6.23 -8.26 -2.03
C ILE A 122 5.16 -9.26 -1.61
N ILE A 123 4.72 -10.16 -2.51
CA ILE A 123 3.68 -11.15 -2.23
C ILE A 123 4.33 -12.47 -1.82
N ILE A 124 4.18 -12.81 -0.55
CA ILE A 124 4.74 -14.01 0.04
C ILE A 124 3.67 -15.11 0.05
N LYS A 125 3.95 -16.21 -0.65
CA LYS A 125 3.09 -17.39 -0.66
C LYS A 125 3.10 -18.06 0.72
N ARG A 126 1.91 -18.32 1.29
CA ARG A 126 1.79 -19.05 2.57
C ARG A 126 1.82 -20.55 2.35
N THR A 127 2.14 -21.31 3.40
CA THR A 127 1.96 -22.76 3.42
C THR A 127 0.49 -23.13 3.19
N PRO A 128 0.18 -24.17 2.38
CA PRO A 128 -1.18 -24.66 2.22
C PRO A 128 -1.81 -25.03 3.59
N LEU A 129 -3.11 -24.85 3.72
CA LEU A 129 -3.84 -25.30 4.89
C LEU A 129 -3.75 -26.85 5.00
N ARG A 130 -3.58 -27.35 6.23
CA ARG A 130 -3.47 -28.76 6.54
C ARG A 130 -4.70 -29.51 6.05
N GLU A 131 -4.57 -30.83 5.81
CA GLU A 131 -5.64 -31.72 5.36
C GLU A 131 -6.85 -31.74 6.31
N THR A 132 -6.64 -31.53 7.60
CA THR A 132 -7.70 -31.46 8.62
C THR A 132 -8.50 -30.14 8.59
N ALA A 133 -8.08 -29.15 7.84
CA ALA A 133 -8.77 -27.86 7.76
C ALA A 133 -9.99 -27.94 6.83
N ARG A 134 -11.06 -27.18 7.14
CA ARG A 134 -12.27 -27.08 6.28
C ARG A 134 -11.97 -26.74 4.83
N ARG A 135 -10.86 -26.02 4.58
CA ARG A 135 -10.37 -25.62 3.25
C ARG A 135 -8.97 -26.20 3.01
N ALA A 136 -8.83 -27.52 3.17
CA ALA A 136 -7.57 -28.24 2.97
C ALA A 136 -6.93 -27.86 1.61
N GLY A 137 -5.62 -27.66 1.60
CA GLY A 137 -4.87 -27.30 0.40
C GLY A 137 -5.00 -25.84 -0.04
N TRP A 138 -5.89 -25.03 0.55
CA TRP A 138 -5.98 -23.62 0.22
C TRP A 138 -4.71 -22.85 0.60
N VAL A 139 -4.22 -22.01 -0.32
CA VAL A 139 -3.00 -21.24 -0.18
C VAL A 139 -3.33 -19.75 -0.14
N GLY A 140 -3.11 -19.12 1.01
CA GLY A 140 -3.19 -17.67 1.16
C GLY A 140 -1.89 -16.97 0.80
N CYS A 141 -1.89 -15.64 0.86
CA CYS A 141 -0.67 -14.85 0.77
C CYS A 141 -0.50 -13.91 1.96
N ASN A 142 0.73 -13.48 2.13
CA ASN A 142 1.09 -12.33 2.96
C ASN A 142 1.64 -11.25 2.03
N ILE A 143 1.41 -9.99 2.39
CA ILE A 143 1.95 -8.82 1.70
C ILE A 143 3.05 -8.25 2.60
N ASP A 144 4.28 -8.21 2.10
CA ASP A 144 5.41 -7.58 2.79
C ASP A 144 5.36 -6.06 2.61
N VAL A 145 4.67 -5.38 3.52
CA VAL A 145 4.62 -3.92 3.52
C VAL A 145 5.93 -3.27 3.94
N SER A 146 6.87 -4.01 4.55
CA SER A 146 8.18 -3.44 4.92
C SER A 146 9.03 -3.11 3.69
N ALA A 147 8.80 -3.80 2.58
CA ALA A 147 9.42 -3.53 1.28
C ALA A 147 8.85 -2.29 0.58
N ILE A 148 7.65 -1.83 0.97
CA ILE A 148 7.04 -0.62 0.41
C ILE A 148 7.73 0.61 1.01
N PRO A 149 8.23 1.56 0.19
CA PRO A 149 8.76 2.84 0.66
C PRO A 149 7.74 3.61 1.51
N LEU A 150 8.20 4.45 2.44
CA LEU A 150 7.31 5.19 3.36
C LEU A 150 6.28 6.07 2.64
N ASN A 151 6.64 6.64 1.51
CA ASN A 151 5.72 7.42 0.67
C ASN A 151 4.57 6.59 0.05
N GLY A 152 4.67 5.25 0.09
CA GLY A 152 3.59 4.31 -0.23
C GLY A 152 2.64 4.03 0.93
N ARG A 153 2.85 4.64 2.10
CA ARG A 153 2.00 4.52 3.29
C ARG A 153 1.43 5.88 3.64
N ILE A 154 0.36 6.26 2.96
CA ILE A 154 -0.23 7.59 3.07
C ILE A 154 -1.23 7.60 4.21
N TYR A 155 -0.93 8.35 5.27
CA TYR A 155 -1.81 8.49 6.43
C TYR A 155 -2.93 9.49 6.16
N LEU A 156 -4.18 9.09 6.43
CA LEU A 156 -5.32 9.99 6.58
C LEU A 156 -5.53 10.33 8.05
N ILE A 157 -5.23 9.36 8.93
CA ILE A 157 -5.22 9.51 10.38
C ILE A 157 -3.94 8.86 10.89
N GLN A 158 -3.19 9.57 11.73
CA GLN A 158 -1.97 9.08 12.36
C GLN A 158 -2.02 9.37 13.87
N ASN A 159 -2.02 8.32 14.71
CA ASN A 159 -2.10 8.41 16.16
C ASN A 159 -3.25 9.34 16.62
N LYS A 160 -4.47 9.12 16.11
CA LYS A 160 -5.68 9.91 16.35
C LYS A 160 -5.64 11.37 15.81
N GLN A 161 -4.61 11.74 15.04
CA GLN A 161 -4.52 13.04 14.38
C GLN A 161 -4.95 12.92 12.93
N ILE A 162 -5.90 13.74 12.51
CA ILE A 162 -6.38 13.80 11.13
C ILE A 162 -5.38 14.61 10.31
N ILE A 163 -4.90 14.00 9.22
CA ILE A 163 -4.00 14.67 8.28
C ILE A 163 -4.84 15.51 7.30
N ASP A 164 -4.32 16.68 6.97
CA ASP A 164 -4.97 17.59 6.03
C ASP A 164 -5.27 16.88 4.69
N LYS A 165 -6.49 17.09 4.18
CA LYS A 165 -6.99 16.45 2.97
C LYS A 165 -6.14 16.75 1.74
N GLU A 166 -5.71 18.00 1.59
CA GLU A 166 -4.92 18.42 0.43
C GLU A 166 -3.52 17.80 0.46
N VAL A 167 -2.93 17.63 1.65
CA VAL A 167 -1.66 16.92 1.85
C VAL A 167 -1.79 15.46 1.44
N VAL A 168 -2.87 14.79 1.86
CA VAL A 168 -3.14 13.38 1.48
C VAL A 168 -3.28 13.22 -0.03
N ILE A 169 -4.10 14.08 -0.65
CA ILE A 169 -4.34 14.07 -2.11
C ILE A 169 -3.04 14.37 -2.86
N HIS A 170 -2.27 15.36 -2.41
CA HIS A 170 -0.99 15.70 -3.01
C HIS A 170 -0.03 14.51 -2.98
N ASN A 171 0.16 13.88 -1.81
CA ASN A 171 1.05 12.73 -1.64
C ASN A 171 0.64 11.53 -2.52
N PHE A 172 -0.66 11.27 -2.65
CA PHE A 172 -1.15 10.23 -3.53
C PHE A 172 -0.86 10.54 -5.01
N ASN A 173 -1.16 11.75 -5.45
CA ASN A 173 -1.03 12.15 -6.85
C ASN A 173 0.45 12.28 -7.29
N LYS A 174 1.35 12.69 -6.39
CA LYS A 174 2.79 12.77 -6.64
C LYS A 174 3.37 11.44 -7.14
N MET A 175 2.80 10.30 -6.70
CA MET A 175 3.32 8.96 -7.03
C MET A 175 2.56 8.27 -8.19
N LEU A 176 1.60 8.93 -8.84
CA LEU A 176 0.81 8.33 -9.91
C LEU A 176 1.63 7.91 -11.14
N PHE A 177 2.80 8.49 -11.36
CA PHE A 177 3.68 8.11 -12.46
C PHE A 177 4.09 6.63 -12.42
N LEU A 178 4.11 6.01 -11.23
CA LEU A 178 4.39 4.58 -11.05
C LEU A 178 3.36 3.69 -11.77
N ARG A 179 2.12 4.16 -11.96
CA ARG A 179 1.06 3.41 -12.65
C ARG A 179 1.34 3.20 -14.13
N ASN A 180 2.03 4.14 -14.75
CA ASN A 180 2.36 4.10 -16.18
C ASN A 180 3.57 3.19 -16.46
N GLN A 181 4.16 2.62 -15.41
CA GLN A 181 5.32 1.74 -15.53
C GLN A 181 4.87 0.27 -15.56
N LYS A 182 5.50 -0.53 -16.42
CA LYS A 182 5.35 -2.00 -16.38
C LYS A 182 5.75 -2.53 -15.00
N GLU A 183 5.16 -3.63 -14.57
CA GLU A 183 5.35 -4.20 -13.23
C GLU A 183 6.83 -4.38 -12.87
N GLU A 184 7.64 -4.93 -13.78
CA GLU A 184 9.07 -5.14 -13.57
C GLU A 184 9.83 -3.83 -13.34
N LEU A 185 9.58 -2.80 -14.17
CA LEU A 185 10.21 -1.48 -14.02
C LEU A 185 9.74 -0.80 -12.74
N ARG A 186 8.47 -0.93 -12.39
CA ARG A 186 7.90 -0.42 -11.14
C ARG A 186 8.57 -1.07 -9.93
N GLY A 187 8.81 -2.40 -9.96
CA GLY A 187 9.56 -3.10 -8.93
C GLY A 187 10.96 -2.50 -8.70
N TRP A 188 11.71 -2.27 -9.78
CA TRP A 188 13.01 -1.60 -9.71
C TRP A 188 12.94 -0.19 -9.11
N LEU A 189 11.97 0.62 -9.54
CA LEU A 189 11.78 1.99 -9.01
C LEU A 189 11.51 1.96 -7.51
N LEU A 190 10.62 1.07 -7.05
CA LEU A 190 10.29 0.93 -5.63
C LEU A 190 11.50 0.46 -4.81
N ASP A 191 12.30 -0.46 -5.33
CA ASP A 191 13.52 -0.91 -4.65
C ASP A 191 14.57 0.21 -4.55
N ILE A 192 14.78 1.02 -5.59
CA ILE A 192 15.67 2.17 -5.52
C ILE A 192 15.13 3.24 -4.56
N MET A 193 13.84 3.53 -4.57
CA MET A 193 13.22 4.44 -3.60
C MET A 193 13.42 3.93 -2.16
N LYS A 194 13.35 2.60 -1.95
CA LYS A 194 13.63 1.99 -0.66
C LYS A 194 15.09 2.12 -0.25
N CYS A 195 16.03 1.96 -1.17
CA CYS A 195 17.45 2.20 -0.92
C CYS A 195 17.70 3.66 -0.50
N ILE A 196 17.10 4.62 -1.21
CA ILE A 196 17.19 6.05 -0.87
C ILE A 196 16.63 6.33 0.54
N GLU A 197 15.47 5.74 0.87
CA GLU A 197 14.87 5.85 2.22
C GLU A 197 15.82 5.33 3.31
N LEU A 198 16.48 4.20 3.05
CA LEU A 198 17.40 3.58 4.01
C LEU A 198 18.68 4.40 4.28
N LEU A 199 19.07 5.30 3.38
CA LEU A 199 20.15 6.25 3.63
C LEU A 199 19.77 7.27 4.73
N GLY A 200 18.46 7.52 4.94
CA GLY A 200 17.97 8.41 5.98
C GLY A 200 18.32 9.90 5.78
N GLN A 201 18.67 10.29 4.56
CA GLN A 201 19.12 11.65 4.24
C GLN A 201 18.44 12.18 2.97
N ASN A 202 18.28 13.51 2.90
CA ASN A 202 17.62 14.16 1.77
C ASN A 202 18.54 14.38 0.56
N GLN A 203 19.85 14.31 0.77
CA GLN A 203 20.87 14.47 -0.28
C GLN A 203 21.86 13.32 -0.20
N PHE A 204 22.21 12.73 -1.34
CA PHE A 204 23.08 11.55 -1.40
C PHE A 204 23.90 11.51 -2.69
N ASN A 205 25.01 10.77 -2.64
CA ASN A 205 25.82 10.44 -3.79
C ASN A 205 25.39 9.11 -4.40
N ILE A 206 25.61 8.96 -5.70
CA ILE A 206 25.32 7.71 -6.42
C ILE A 206 26.06 6.50 -5.82
N ASP A 207 27.27 6.70 -5.33
CA ASP A 207 28.07 5.63 -4.73
C ASP A 207 27.44 5.06 -3.46
N GLU A 208 26.66 5.88 -2.72
CA GLU A 208 25.90 5.40 -1.56
C GLU A 208 24.76 4.46 -1.99
N ILE A 209 24.15 4.69 -3.17
CA ILE A 209 23.17 3.75 -3.74
C ILE A 209 23.86 2.51 -4.31
N TYR A 210 25.06 2.64 -4.87
CA TYR A 210 25.83 1.47 -5.32
C TYR A 210 26.19 0.52 -4.18
N ALA A 211 26.27 0.99 -2.93
CA ALA A 211 26.45 0.13 -1.77
C ALA A 211 25.35 -0.93 -1.60
N PHE A 212 24.17 -0.72 -2.19
CA PHE A 212 23.07 -1.70 -2.20
C PHE A 212 23.13 -2.69 -3.38
N GLU A 213 24.23 -2.71 -4.17
CA GLU A 213 24.36 -3.55 -5.37
C GLU A 213 24.05 -5.02 -5.11
N GLU A 214 24.64 -5.61 -4.05
CA GLU A 214 24.43 -7.03 -3.72
C GLU A 214 22.97 -7.31 -3.30
N VAL A 215 22.35 -6.43 -2.54
CA VAL A 215 20.94 -6.56 -2.15
C VAL A 215 20.02 -6.51 -3.37
N LEU A 216 20.30 -5.59 -4.29
CA LEU A 216 19.52 -5.45 -5.53
C LEU A 216 19.76 -6.64 -6.48
N LYS A 217 20.96 -7.20 -6.52
CA LYS A 217 21.28 -8.41 -7.30
C LYS A 217 20.51 -9.64 -6.81
N ILE A 218 20.36 -9.79 -5.49
CA ILE A 218 19.55 -10.88 -4.91
C ILE A 218 18.08 -10.72 -5.31
N LYS A 219 17.54 -9.51 -5.30
CA LYS A 219 16.14 -9.22 -5.69
C LYS A 219 15.91 -9.34 -7.20
N HIS A 220 16.91 -9.07 -8.00
CA HIS A 220 16.85 -9.05 -9.47
C HIS A 220 17.94 -9.92 -10.09
N PRO A 221 17.91 -11.25 -9.87
CA PRO A 221 19.01 -12.16 -10.21
C PRO A 221 19.30 -12.24 -11.71
N ASN A 222 18.34 -11.89 -12.56
CA ASN A 222 18.49 -11.90 -14.02
C ASN A 222 19.16 -10.64 -14.58
N ASN A 223 19.49 -9.65 -13.73
CA ASN A 223 20.14 -8.42 -14.16
C ASN A 223 21.65 -8.46 -13.86
N ASN A 224 22.48 -8.47 -14.90
CA ASN A 224 23.94 -8.51 -14.78
C ASN A 224 24.59 -7.11 -14.70
N ASN A 225 23.81 -6.03 -14.81
CA ASN A 225 24.30 -4.65 -14.87
C ASN A 225 23.63 -3.77 -13.83
N ILE A 226 23.71 -4.13 -12.55
CA ILE A 226 22.99 -3.48 -11.45
C ILE A 226 23.29 -1.97 -11.38
N LYS A 227 24.57 -1.56 -11.43
CA LYS A 227 24.96 -0.14 -11.39
C LYS A 227 24.37 0.68 -12.55
N ALA A 228 24.36 0.11 -13.76
CA ALA A 228 23.72 0.76 -14.92
C ALA A 228 22.20 0.88 -14.70
N LYS A 229 21.58 -0.15 -14.13
CA LYS A 229 20.16 -0.15 -13.80
C LYS A 229 19.83 0.88 -12.72
N ILE A 230 20.64 1.00 -11.66
CA ILE A 230 20.51 2.05 -10.63
C ILE A 230 20.48 3.44 -11.29
N ARG A 231 21.47 3.75 -12.15
CA ARG A 231 21.50 5.05 -12.87
C ARG A 231 20.25 5.30 -13.68
N GLN A 232 19.77 4.29 -14.40
CA GLN A 232 18.54 4.38 -15.17
C GLN A 232 17.34 4.71 -14.29
N GLN A 233 17.20 4.06 -13.13
CA GLN A 233 16.09 4.32 -12.21
C GLN A 233 16.17 5.73 -11.60
N LEU A 234 17.36 6.18 -11.17
CA LEU A 234 17.56 7.53 -10.66
C LEU A 234 17.22 8.60 -11.73
N GLN A 235 17.52 8.32 -13.00
CA GLN A 235 17.13 9.20 -14.10
C GLN A 235 15.61 9.29 -14.24
N ILE A 236 14.89 8.16 -14.19
CA ILE A 236 13.42 8.13 -14.22
C ILE A 236 12.84 8.91 -13.03
N LEU A 237 13.33 8.66 -11.82
CA LEU A 237 12.88 9.35 -10.61
C LEU A 237 13.11 10.87 -10.70
N ARG A 238 14.20 11.32 -11.33
CA ARG A 238 14.46 12.73 -11.62
C ARG A 238 13.44 13.30 -12.60
N ASP A 239 13.19 12.58 -13.70
CA ASP A 239 12.29 13.03 -14.76
C ASP A 239 10.84 13.19 -14.26
N TYR A 240 10.46 12.39 -13.26
CA TYR A 240 9.18 12.51 -12.56
C TYR A 240 9.23 13.40 -11.28
N LYS A 241 10.30 14.18 -11.10
CA LYS A 241 10.44 15.13 -9.98
C LYS A 241 10.32 14.50 -8.58
N TYR A 242 10.70 13.25 -8.45
CA TYR A 242 10.87 12.62 -7.15
C TYR A 242 12.17 13.08 -6.48
N LEU A 243 13.21 13.28 -7.28
CA LEU A 243 14.49 13.83 -6.89
C LEU A 243 15.01 14.81 -7.96
N THR A 244 16.04 15.58 -7.63
CA THR A 244 16.76 16.44 -8.56
C THR A 244 18.25 16.12 -8.53
N PHE A 245 18.92 16.39 -9.66
CA PHE A 245 20.36 16.32 -9.78
C PHE A 245 20.97 17.68 -9.45
N ILE A 246 21.86 17.73 -8.46
CA ILE A 246 22.46 18.98 -7.97
C ILE A 246 23.96 19.10 -8.23
N GLY A 247 24.59 18.05 -8.74
CA GLY A 247 26.00 18.00 -9.09
C GLY A 247 26.39 16.64 -9.64
N ARG A 248 27.64 16.48 -10.06
CA ARG A 248 28.13 15.20 -10.61
C ARG A 248 27.94 14.04 -9.63
N GLY A 249 26.98 13.15 -9.92
CA GLY A 249 26.64 12.00 -9.09
C GLY A 249 25.90 12.35 -7.79
N VAL A 250 25.46 13.61 -7.60
CA VAL A 250 24.79 14.07 -6.38
C VAL A 250 23.33 14.35 -6.64
N TYR A 251 22.45 13.80 -5.81
CA TYR A 251 21.01 13.87 -5.91
C TYR A 251 20.39 14.44 -4.62
N LYS A 252 19.21 15.07 -4.75
CA LYS A 252 18.43 15.59 -3.64
C LYS A 252 16.96 15.23 -3.82
N LEU A 253 16.29 14.75 -2.74
CA LEU A 253 14.84 14.54 -2.73
C LEU A 253 14.08 15.87 -2.83
N LEU A 254 12.92 15.86 -3.52
CA LEU A 254 12.03 16.99 -3.72
C LEU A 254 10.75 16.86 -2.88
#